data_6bf26016c3d135e6b74e900308ac301a
#
_entry.id   6bf26016c3d135e6b74e900308ac301a
#
_cell.length_a   1.000
_cell.length_b   1.000
_cell.length_c   1.000
_cell.angle_alpha   90.00
_cell.angle_beta   90.00
_cell.angle_gamma   90.00
#
_symmetry.space_group_name_H-M   'P 1'
#
loop_
_entity.id
_entity.type
_entity.pdbx_description
1 polymer ?
#
loop_
_entity_poly.entity_id
_entity_poly.type
_entity_poly.pdbx_seq_one_letter_code
_entity_poly.pdbx_strand_id
1 'polypeptide(L)' 'MDKRLFEAQLKAAEVQTLLAHITKNVNYKQDLEEPATRNIDVINATLSEVCQMLEKLNQELINQ' A
#
# COMPACT_ATOMS: atom_id res chain seq x y z
N MET A 1 6.38 -5.73 20.61
CA MET A 1 5.84 -5.61 19.23
C MET A 1 5.48 -7.00 18.72
N ASP A 2 4.32 -7.14 18.13
CA ASP A 2 3.93 -8.41 17.50
C ASP A 2 4.70 -8.58 16.18
N LYS A 3 5.43 -9.68 16.07
CA LYS A 3 6.22 -9.98 14.88
C LYS A 3 5.39 -10.06 13.61
N ARG A 4 4.17 -10.62 13.73
CA ARG A 4 3.27 -10.73 12.57
C ARG A 4 2.81 -9.37 12.09
N LEU A 5 2.55 -8.46 13.02
CA LEU A 5 2.17 -7.09 12.67
C LEU A 5 3.30 -6.38 11.96
N PHE A 6 4.53 -6.54 12.46
CA PHE A 6 5.71 -5.95 11.83
C PHE A 6 5.91 -6.50 10.42
N GLU A 7 5.77 -7.82 10.23
CA GLU A 7 5.89 -8.43 8.91
C GLU A 7 4.80 -7.94 7.96
N ALA A 8 3.57 -7.76 8.45
CA ALA A 8 2.49 -7.23 7.63
C ALA A 8 2.77 -5.80 7.19
N GLN A 9 3.31 -4.97 8.07
CA GLN A 9 3.70 -3.61 7.72
C GLN A 9 4.78 -3.58 6.64
N LEU A 10 5.77 -4.46 6.75
CA LEU A 10 6.83 -4.54 5.74
C LEU A 10 6.29 -4.95 4.38
N LYS A 11 5.40 -5.95 4.36
CA LYS A 11 4.82 -6.40 3.10
C LYS A 11 3.93 -5.34 2.46
N ALA A 12 3.15 -4.63 3.26
CA ALA A 12 2.34 -3.52 2.76
C ALA A 12 3.22 -2.42 2.17
N ALA A 13 4.33 -2.10 2.84
CA ALA A 13 5.27 -1.10 2.35
C ALA A 13 5.93 -1.53 1.04
N GLU A 14 6.28 -2.82 0.91
CA GLU A 14 6.85 -3.35 -0.33
C GLU A 14 5.88 -3.20 -1.50
N VAL A 15 4.60 -3.54 -1.29
CA VAL A 15 3.60 -3.41 -2.34
C VAL A 15 3.39 -1.95 -2.70
N GLN A 16 3.36 -1.05 -1.71
CA GLN A 16 3.27 0.39 -1.99
C GLN A 16 4.44 0.88 -2.84
N THR A 17 5.64 0.39 -2.55
CA THR A 17 6.83 0.76 -3.32
C THR A 17 6.70 0.30 -4.78
N LEU A 18 6.24 -0.93 -4.99
CA LEU A 18 6.03 -1.46 -6.34
C LEU A 18 4.98 -0.65 -7.10
N LEU A 19 3.87 -0.30 -6.44
CA LEU A 19 2.84 0.53 -7.06
C LEU A 19 3.37 1.93 -7.37
N ALA A 20 4.21 2.49 -6.50
CA ALA A 20 4.81 3.80 -6.75
C ALA A 20 5.69 3.77 -8.00
N HIS A 21 6.43 2.68 -8.22
CA HIS A 21 7.24 2.52 -9.44
C HIS A 21 6.36 2.50 -10.69
N ILE A 22 5.22 1.83 -10.63
CA ILE A 22 4.29 1.78 -11.76
C ILE A 22 3.70 3.16 -12.01
N THR A 23 3.24 3.85 -10.97
CA THR A 23 2.56 5.14 -11.12
C THR A 23 3.51 6.29 -11.44
N LYS A 24 4.80 6.13 -11.19
CA LYS A 24 5.80 7.12 -11.61
C LYS A 24 6.07 7.09 -13.11
N ASN A 25 5.73 6.00 -13.77
CA ASN A 25 5.82 5.94 -15.22
C ASN A 25 4.76 6.89 -15.79
N VAL A 26 5.22 7.95 -16.47
CA VAL A 26 4.31 8.97 -16.99
C VAL A 26 3.32 8.44 -18.01
N ASN A 27 3.62 7.28 -18.60
CA ASN A 27 2.80 6.69 -19.64
C ASN A 27 1.90 5.55 -19.13
N TYR A 28 1.89 5.26 -17.83
CA TYR A 28 1.16 4.07 -17.37
C TYR A 28 -0.34 4.14 -17.69
N LYS A 29 -0.92 5.35 -17.67
CA LYS A 29 -2.34 5.52 -18.00
C LYS A 29 -2.61 5.40 -19.48
N GLN A 30 -1.60 5.64 -20.32
CA GLN A 30 -1.72 5.48 -21.77
C GLN A 30 -1.42 4.04 -22.20
N ASP A 31 -0.48 3.40 -21.53
CA ASP A 31 -0.04 2.05 -21.85
C ASP A 31 -1.02 0.99 -21.36
N LEU A 32 -1.77 1.27 -20.32
CA LEU A 32 -2.76 0.36 -19.75
C LEU A 32 -4.16 0.83 -20.11
N GLU A 33 -5.05 -0.12 -20.31
CA GLU A 33 -6.46 0.19 -20.53
C GLU A 33 -7.07 0.82 -19.27
N GLU A 34 -8.09 1.64 -19.45
CA GLU A 34 -8.74 2.35 -18.37
C GLU A 34 -9.15 1.46 -17.18
N PRO A 35 -9.74 0.26 -17.39
CA PRO A 35 -10.05 -0.61 -16.26
C PRO A 35 -8.82 -0.98 -15.43
N ALA A 36 -7.67 -1.20 -16.07
CA ALA A 36 -6.45 -1.55 -15.37
C ALA A 36 -5.92 -0.38 -14.55
N THR A 37 -5.93 0.83 -15.11
CA THR A 37 -5.47 2.02 -14.37
C THR A 37 -6.39 2.33 -13.21
N ARG A 38 -7.69 2.16 -13.37
CA ARG A 38 -8.65 2.32 -12.29
C ARG A 38 -8.40 1.33 -11.17
N ASN A 39 -8.12 0.07 -11.52
CA ASN A 39 -7.81 -0.95 -10.52
C ASN A 39 -6.54 -0.62 -9.75
N ILE A 40 -5.52 -0.12 -10.42
CA ILE A 40 -4.27 0.32 -9.77
C ILE A 40 -4.56 1.43 -8.77
N ASP A 41 -5.36 2.43 -9.15
CA ASP A 41 -5.70 3.54 -8.27
C ASP A 41 -6.48 3.06 -7.03
N VAL A 42 -7.44 2.14 -7.22
CA VAL A 42 -8.21 1.57 -6.11
C VAL A 42 -7.31 0.76 -5.18
N ILE A 43 -6.44 -0.07 -5.74
CA ILE A 43 -5.51 -0.87 -4.94
C ILE A 43 -4.60 0.03 -4.13
N ASN A 44 -4.09 1.09 -4.74
CA ASN A 44 -3.19 2.03 -4.06
C ASN A 44 -3.88 2.72 -2.89
N ALA A 45 -5.12 3.18 -3.09
CA ALA A 45 -5.91 3.82 -2.04
C ALA A 45 -6.21 2.83 -0.90
N THR A 46 -6.63 1.61 -1.23
CA THR A 46 -6.93 0.58 -0.24
C THR A 46 -5.69 0.22 0.56
N LEU A 47 -4.56 0.11 -0.11
CA LEU A 47 -3.30 -0.23 0.55
C LEU A 47 -2.85 0.88 1.49
N SER A 48 -3.05 2.15 1.13
CA SER A 48 -2.77 3.27 2.03
C SER A 48 -3.61 3.19 3.30
N GLU A 49 -4.89 2.84 3.17
CA GLU A 49 -5.76 2.65 4.32
C GLU A 49 -5.27 1.50 5.20
N VAL A 50 -4.88 0.37 4.60
CA VAL A 50 -4.35 -0.76 5.34
C VAL A 50 -3.09 -0.37 6.10
N CYS A 51 -2.19 0.38 5.48
CA CYS A 51 -0.98 0.84 6.15
C CYS A 51 -1.29 1.74 7.35
N GLN A 52 -2.27 2.63 7.22
CA GLN A 52 -2.68 3.48 8.34
C GLN A 52 -3.28 2.66 9.48
N MET A 53 -4.08 1.66 9.15
CA MET A 53 -4.65 0.77 10.17
C MET A 53 -3.57 0.00 10.91
N LEU A 54 -2.56 -0.49 10.19
CA LEU A 54 -1.46 -1.22 10.80
C LEU A 54 -0.62 -0.31 11.70
N GLU A 55 -0.36 0.93 11.27
CA GLU A 55 0.35 1.90 12.09
C GLU A 55 -0.41 2.21 13.38
N LYS A 56 -1.71 2.43 13.27
CA LYS A 56 -2.53 2.74 14.42
C LYS A 56 -2.55 1.58 15.39
N LEU A 57 -2.72 0.36 14.90
CA LEU A 57 -2.71 -0.83 15.74
C LEU A 57 -1.36 -1.00 16.44
N ASN A 58 -0.27 -0.77 15.72
CA ASN A 58 1.06 -0.87 16.27
C ASN A 58 1.27 0.15 17.41
N GLN A 59 0.80 1.38 17.23
CA GLN A 59 0.90 2.40 18.26
C GLN A 59 0.07 2.06 19.49
N GLU A 60 -1.12 1.50 19.29
CA GLU A 60 -1.95 1.05 20.39
C GLU A 60 -1.27 -0.04 21.22
N LEU A 61 -0.60 -0.98 20.53
CA LEU A 61 0.15 -2.05 21.19
C LEU A 61 1.37 -1.50 21.95
N ILE A 62 2.06 -0.52 21.37
CA ILE A 62 3.22 0.09 22.04
C ILE A 62 2.81 0.85 23.29
N ASN A 63 1.65 1.48 23.27
CA ASN A 63 1.16 2.32 24.36
C ASN A 63 0.46 1.53 25.47
N GLN A 64 0.39 0.23 25.37
CA GLN A 64 -0.15 -0.61 26.45
C GLN A 64 0.84 -0.76 27.64
#